data_9d82d19363085bad635d86e85d13b2d9
#
_entry.id   9d82d19363085bad635d86e85d13b2d9
#
_cell.length_a   1.000
_cell.length_b   1.000
_cell.length_c   1.000
_cell.angle_alpha   90.00
_cell.angle_beta   90.00
_cell.angle_gamma   90.00
#
_symmetry.space_group_name_H-M   'P 1'
#
loop_
_entity.id
_entity.type
_entity.pdbx_description
1 polymer ?
#
loop_
_entity_poly.entity_id
_entity_poly.type
_entity_poly.pdbx_seq_one_letter_code
_entity_poly.pdbx_strand_id
1 'polypeptide(L)'
;MILIDTSVWVDFLRAGDKLLVRLLDAREVLAHPFVIGELALGNLRQRQFILQALSDLPQANVASDREVLHLTEHESLFGLGIGYVDAHLLAAVRLTAGARLWTRDKQLHSVAGRMGLAAKLS
;
A
#
# COMPACT_ATOMS: atom_id res chain seq x y z
N MET A 1 -6.37 -5.98 -8.45
CA MET A 1 -6.55 -5.18 -7.23
C MET A 1 -5.30 -4.35 -6.97
N ILE A 2 -5.48 -3.18 -6.44
CA ILE A 2 -4.38 -2.22 -6.20
C ILE A 2 -4.28 -1.96 -4.70
N LEU A 3 -3.13 -2.25 -4.11
CA LEU A 3 -2.82 -1.87 -2.73
C LEU A 3 -2.35 -0.41 -2.74
N ILE A 4 -2.99 0.42 -1.95
CA ILE A 4 -2.75 1.86 -1.91
C ILE A 4 -1.86 2.18 -0.72
N ASP A 5 -0.68 2.74 -1.00
CA ASP A 5 0.25 3.18 0.05
C ASP A 5 -0.30 4.40 0.79
N THR A 6 0.17 4.58 2.01
CA THR A 6 -0.18 5.72 2.86
C THR A 6 0.02 7.05 2.15
N SER A 7 1.09 7.21 1.37
CA SER A 7 1.38 8.44 0.63
C SER A 7 0.25 8.87 -0.28
N VAL A 8 -0.40 7.92 -0.94
CA VAL A 8 -1.53 8.19 -1.83
C VAL A 8 -2.78 8.53 -1.02
N TRP A 9 -3.06 7.77 0.05
CA TRP A 9 -4.21 8.03 0.91
C TRP A 9 -4.15 9.43 1.55
N VAL A 10 -2.97 9.83 2.02
CA VAL A 10 -2.80 11.16 2.64
C VAL A 10 -3.22 12.26 1.66
N ASP A 11 -2.74 12.19 0.42
CA ASP A 11 -3.10 13.18 -0.60
C ASP A 11 -4.59 13.12 -0.93
N PHE A 12 -5.15 11.91 -1.05
CA PHE A 12 -6.56 11.72 -1.33
C PHE A 12 -7.46 12.32 -0.25
N LEU A 13 -7.12 12.06 1.01
CA LEU A 13 -7.93 12.55 2.14
C LEU A 13 -7.82 14.07 2.29
N ARG A 14 -6.73 14.67 1.82
CA ARG A 14 -6.52 16.12 1.89
C ARG A 14 -7.16 16.85 0.72
N ALA A 15 -7.01 16.36 -0.50
CA ALA A 15 -7.35 17.10 -1.71
C ALA A 15 -8.17 16.31 -2.73
N GLY A 16 -8.42 15.03 -2.48
CA GLY A 16 -9.08 14.15 -3.44
C GLY A 16 -8.14 13.64 -4.53
N ASP A 17 -8.57 12.59 -5.21
CA ASP A 17 -7.84 12.03 -6.35
C ASP A 17 -8.86 11.28 -7.22
N LYS A 18 -9.04 11.74 -8.45
CA LYS A 18 -10.08 11.18 -9.34
C LYS A 18 -9.80 9.72 -9.70
N LEU A 19 -8.52 9.35 -9.84
CA LEU A 19 -8.17 7.97 -10.16
C LEU A 19 -8.49 7.04 -9.00
N LEU A 20 -8.17 7.46 -7.77
CA LEU A 20 -8.49 6.64 -6.60
C LEU A 20 -10.00 6.50 -6.43
N VAL A 21 -10.78 7.56 -6.66
CA VAL A 21 -12.24 7.46 -6.64
C VAL A 21 -12.73 6.40 -7.64
N ARG A 22 -12.21 6.39 -8.87
CA ARG A 22 -12.60 5.39 -9.86
C ARG A 22 -12.25 3.98 -9.44
N LEU A 23 -11.07 3.79 -8.83
CA LEU A 23 -10.65 2.47 -8.34
C LEU A 23 -11.53 2.00 -7.18
N LEU A 24 -11.90 2.91 -6.27
CA LEU A 24 -12.82 2.61 -5.18
C LEU A 24 -14.20 2.22 -5.71
N ASP A 25 -14.73 2.97 -6.66
CA ASP A 25 -16.02 2.68 -7.28
C ASP A 25 -16.02 1.34 -8.01
N ALA A 26 -14.89 0.99 -8.62
CA ALA A 26 -14.71 -0.28 -9.33
C ALA A 26 -14.40 -1.45 -8.40
N ARG A 27 -14.29 -1.21 -7.09
CA ARG A 27 -13.93 -2.23 -6.08
C ARG A 27 -12.59 -2.89 -6.35
N GLU A 28 -11.61 -2.10 -6.77
CA GLU A 28 -10.27 -2.56 -7.13
C GLU A 28 -9.20 -2.15 -6.12
N VAL A 29 -9.60 -1.65 -4.95
CA VAL A 29 -8.68 -1.15 -3.92
C VAL A 29 -8.52 -2.17 -2.82
N LEU A 30 -7.26 -2.41 -2.45
CA LEU A 30 -6.88 -3.20 -1.28
C LEU A 30 -6.37 -2.28 -0.17
N ALA A 31 -6.74 -2.58 1.05
CA ALA A 31 -6.16 -1.96 2.23
C ALA A 31 -5.16 -2.93 2.89
N HIS A 32 -4.37 -2.40 3.81
CA HIS A 32 -3.40 -3.16 4.60
C HIS A 32 -3.39 -2.60 6.03
N PRO A 33 -3.34 -3.45 7.06
CA PRO A 33 -3.39 -2.97 8.44
C PRO A 33 -2.29 -1.98 8.79
N PHE A 34 -1.10 -2.08 8.21
CA PHE A 34 -0.03 -1.12 8.50
C PHE A 34 -0.33 0.25 7.89
N VAL A 35 -0.95 0.30 6.72
CA VAL A 35 -1.40 1.56 6.12
C VAL A 35 -2.50 2.18 6.97
N ILE A 36 -3.47 1.39 7.40
CA ILE A 36 -4.53 1.86 8.28
C ILE A 36 -3.93 2.40 9.58
N GLY A 37 -2.95 1.68 10.14
CA GLY A 37 -2.26 2.11 11.36
C GLY A 37 -1.53 3.44 11.18
N GLU A 38 -0.83 3.62 10.08
CA GLU A 38 -0.14 4.88 9.79
C GLU A 38 -1.13 6.04 9.65
N LEU A 39 -2.24 5.82 8.96
CA LEU A 39 -3.29 6.84 8.84
C LEU A 39 -3.93 7.15 10.20
N ALA A 40 -4.11 6.14 11.03
CA ALA A 40 -4.68 6.29 12.37
C ALA A 40 -3.82 7.15 13.29
N LEU A 41 -2.51 7.20 13.06
CA LEU A 41 -1.59 8.03 13.84
C LEU A 41 -1.60 9.49 13.41
N GLY A 42 -2.22 9.80 12.28
CA GLY A 42 -2.34 11.18 11.80
C GLY A 42 -3.62 11.87 12.27
N ASN A 43 -3.78 13.12 11.85
CA ASN A 43 -4.97 13.91 12.15
C ASN A 43 -5.99 13.71 11.02
N LEU A 44 -6.99 12.88 11.28
CA LEU A 44 -8.04 12.60 10.31
C LEU A 44 -9.31 13.36 10.65
N ARG A 45 -9.90 14.03 9.66
CA ARG A 45 -11.28 14.51 9.74
C ARG A 45 -12.21 13.31 9.64
N GLN A 46 -13.30 13.32 10.43
CA GLN A 46 -14.25 12.21 10.46
C GLN A 46 -13.54 10.87 10.72
N ARG A 47 -12.66 10.89 11.69
CA ARG A 47 -11.73 9.82 12.00
C ARG A 47 -12.40 8.44 12.07
N GLN A 48 -13.49 8.33 12.85
CA GLN A 48 -14.18 7.05 13.03
C GLN A 48 -14.72 6.50 11.71
N PHE A 49 -15.32 7.39 10.91
CA PHE A 49 -15.86 7.01 9.62
C PHE A 49 -14.76 6.53 8.66
N ILE A 50 -13.67 7.27 8.58
CA ILE A 50 -12.56 6.94 7.65
C ILE A 50 -11.91 5.62 8.04
N LEU A 51 -11.60 5.43 9.33
CA LEU A 51 -10.94 4.19 9.78
C LEU A 51 -11.85 2.98 9.58
N GLN A 52 -13.16 3.12 9.81
CA GLN A 52 -14.09 2.04 9.55
C GLN A 52 -14.17 1.72 8.06
N ALA A 53 -14.27 2.73 7.22
CA ALA A 53 -14.34 2.54 5.77
C ALA A 53 -13.09 1.82 5.24
N LEU A 54 -11.91 2.18 5.72
CA LEU A 54 -10.66 1.52 5.34
C LEU A 54 -10.63 0.06 5.79
N SER A 55 -11.14 -0.20 7.00
CA SER A 55 -11.21 -1.57 7.54
C SER A 55 -12.21 -2.45 6.79
N ASP A 56 -13.23 -1.84 6.18
CA ASP A 56 -14.25 -2.55 5.41
C ASP A 56 -13.81 -2.85 3.96
N LEU A 57 -12.72 -2.27 3.49
CA LEU A 57 -12.17 -2.58 2.17
C LEU A 57 -11.61 -4.01 2.16
N PRO A 58 -11.53 -4.64 0.97
CA PRO A 58 -10.77 -5.88 0.85
C PRO A 58 -9.35 -5.67 1.34
N GLN A 59 -8.83 -6.64 2.08
CA GLN A 59 -7.50 -6.56 2.69
C GLN A 59 -6.50 -7.38 1.88
N ALA A 60 -5.30 -6.84 1.70
CA ALA A 60 -4.19 -7.60 1.15
C ALA A 60 -3.78 -8.70 2.12
N ASN A 61 -3.18 -9.76 1.62
CA ASN A 61 -2.62 -10.80 2.47
C ASN A 61 -1.42 -10.23 3.25
N VAL A 62 -1.46 -10.36 4.56
CA VAL A 62 -0.40 -9.83 5.43
C VAL A 62 0.71 -10.87 5.54
N ALA A 63 1.92 -10.46 5.19
CA ALA A 63 3.10 -11.32 5.35
C ALA A 63 3.52 -11.37 6.81
N SER A 64 4.11 -12.50 7.21
CA SER A 64 4.78 -12.58 8.51
C SER A 64 6.11 -11.82 8.44
N ASP A 65 6.65 -11.46 9.61
CA ASP A 65 7.99 -10.85 9.67
C ASP A 65 9.04 -11.75 9.02
N ARG A 66 8.93 -13.05 9.22
CA ARG A 66 9.84 -14.03 8.60
C ARG A 66 9.76 -13.97 7.07
N GLU A 67 8.57 -13.90 6.52
CA GLU A 67 8.38 -13.79 5.07
C GLU A 67 8.96 -12.48 4.53
N VAL A 68 8.80 -11.37 5.26
CA VAL A 68 9.36 -10.08 4.85
C VAL A 68 10.88 -10.12 4.88
N LEU A 69 11.49 -10.69 5.92
CA LEU A 69 12.94 -10.83 5.99
C LEU A 69 13.48 -11.74 4.89
N HIS A 70 12.78 -12.83 4.59
CA HIS A 70 13.14 -13.69 3.47
C HIS A 70 13.09 -12.93 2.13
N LEU A 71 12.04 -12.18 1.89
CA LEU A 71 11.90 -11.36 0.69
C LEU A 71 13.02 -10.32 0.59
N THR A 72 13.35 -9.69 1.72
CA THR A 72 14.41 -8.69 1.79
C THR A 72 15.75 -9.27 1.32
N GLU A 73 16.09 -10.46 1.75
CA GLU A 73 17.32 -11.12 1.32
C GLU A 73 17.23 -11.60 -0.12
N HIS A 74 16.13 -12.26 -0.48
CA HIS A 74 15.95 -12.82 -1.81
C HIS A 74 15.97 -11.76 -2.92
N GLU A 75 15.33 -10.61 -2.67
CA GLU A 75 15.22 -9.52 -3.65
C GLU A 75 16.25 -8.42 -3.41
N SER A 76 17.16 -8.60 -2.46
CA SER A 76 18.20 -7.61 -2.11
C SER A 76 17.60 -6.22 -1.84
N LEU A 77 16.61 -6.18 -0.96
CA LEU A 77 15.91 -4.92 -0.65
C LEU A 77 16.66 -4.03 0.33
N PHE A 78 17.77 -4.48 0.87
CA PHE A 78 18.55 -3.72 1.85
C PHE A 78 19.32 -2.58 1.18
N GLY A 79 19.46 -1.45 1.90
CA GLY A 79 20.22 -0.30 1.42
C GLY A 79 19.55 0.50 0.31
N LEU A 80 18.26 0.29 0.06
CA LEU A 80 17.55 0.94 -1.05
C LEU A 80 16.75 2.17 -0.62
N GLY A 81 16.83 2.55 0.65
CA GLY A 81 16.10 3.73 1.14
C GLY A 81 14.62 3.50 1.36
N ILE A 82 14.18 2.26 1.45
CA ILE A 82 12.80 1.92 1.84
C ILE A 82 12.77 1.47 3.30
N GLY A 83 11.63 1.71 3.95
CA GLY A 83 11.43 1.30 5.35
C GLY A 83 10.83 -0.09 5.47
N TYR A 84 10.77 -0.57 6.72
CA TYR A 84 10.26 -1.91 6.99
C TYR A 84 8.77 -2.06 6.64
N VAL A 85 7.98 -1.00 6.87
CA VAL A 85 6.56 -1.01 6.45
C VAL A 85 6.47 -1.16 4.93
N ASP A 86 7.31 -0.45 4.19
CA ASP A 86 7.35 -0.55 2.73
C ASP A 86 7.65 -1.99 2.28
N ALA A 87 8.60 -2.64 2.95
CA ALA A 87 8.92 -4.05 2.67
C ALA A 87 7.73 -4.96 2.94
N HIS A 88 6.96 -4.69 4.00
CA HIS A 88 5.71 -5.41 4.28
C HIS A 88 4.69 -5.24 3.16
N LEU A 89 4.56 -4.03 2.62
CA LEU A 89 3.61 -3.77 1.53
C LEU A 89 4.02 -4.52 0.26
N LEU A 90 5.31 -4.53 -0.07
CA LEU A 90 5.82 -5.32 -1.20
C LEU A 90 5.53 -6.80 -1.02
N ALA A 91 5.77 -7.33 0.17
CA ALA A 91 5.50 -8.74 0.48
C ALA A 91 4.00 -9.05 0.37
N ALA A 92 3.15 -8.16 0.90
CA ALA A 92 1.69 -8.33 0.82
C ALA A 92 1.20 -8.39 -0.63
N VAL A 93 1.71 -7.51 -1.49
CA VAL A 93 1.37 -7.50 -2.92
C VAL A 93 1.84 -8.80 -3.58
N ARG A 94 3.05 -9.26 -3.27
CA ARG A 94 3.58 -10.53 -3.78
C ARG A 94 2.69 -11.71 -3.38
N LEU A 95 2.15 -11.70 -2.16
CA LEU A 95 1.32 -12.78 -1.61
C LEU A 95 -0.15 -12.67 -2.01
N THR A 96 -0.56 -11.58 -2.63
CA THR A 96 -1.96 -11.37 -3.04
C THR A 96 -2.04 -11.50 -4.57
N ALA A 97 -2.68 -12.55 -5.04
CA ALA A 97 -2.73 -12.87 -6.47
C ALA A 97 -3.27 -11.69 -7.28
N GLY A 98 -2.54 -11.29 -8.31
CA GLY A 98 -2.95 -10.21 -9.22
C GLY A 98 -2.82 -8.80 -8.65
N ALA A 99 -2.32 -8.64 -7.43
CA ALA A 99 -2.21 -7.33 -6.80
C ALA A 99 -1.00 -6.55 -7.33
N ARG A 100 -1.11 -5.22 -7.28
CA ARG A 100 -0.04 -4.28 -7.59
C ARG A 100 -0.05 -3.18 -6.55
N LEU A 101 1.06 -2.47 -6.42
CA LEU A 101 1.24 -1.39 -5.44
C LEU A 101 1.19 -0.02 -6.11
N TRP A 102 0.40 0.89 -5.56
CA TRP A 102 0.43 2.31 -5.93
C TRP A 102 0.99 3.13 -4.78
N THR A 103 2.12 3.79 -5.03
CA THR A 103 2.79 4.67 -4.07
C THR A 103 3.28 5.92 -4.79
N ARG A 104 3.41 7.02 -4.03
CA ARG A 104 4.05 8.26 -4.49
C ARG A 104 5.46 8.43 -3.96
N ASP A 105 5.92 7.51 -3.11
CA ASP A 105 7.31 7.49 -2.68
C ASP A 105 8.18 6.98 -3.84
N LYS A 106 9.17 7.78 -4.24
CA LYS A 106 9.98 7.48 -5.41
C LYS A 106 10.81 6.22 -5.26
N GLN A 107 11.39 6.01 -4.07
CA GLN A 107 12.22 4.82 -3.82
C GLN A 107 11.37 3.56 -3.79
N LEU A 108 10.23 3.60 -3.10
CA LEU A 108 9.33 2.45 -3.06
C LEU A 108 8.78 2.14 -4.45
N HIS A 109 8.42 3.17 -5.22
CA HIS A 109 7.93 2.98 -6.59
C HIS A 109 8.99 2.32 -7.47
N SER A 110 10.24 2.77 -7.36
CA SER A 110 11.35 2.20 -8.12
C SER A 110 11.57 0.72 -7.79
N VAL A 111 11.56 0.39 -6.50
CA VAL A 111 11.73 -1.00 -6.06
C VAL A 111 10.56 -1.87 -6.53
N ALA A 112 9.32 -1.37 -6.37
CA ALA A 112 8.13 -2.09 -6.83
C ALA A 112 8.19 -2.33 -8.34
N GLY A 113 8.65 -1.33 -9.10
CA GLY A 113 8.83 -1.46 -10.55
C GLY A 113 9.82 -2.55 -10.92
N ARG A 114 10.97 -2.58 -10.22
CA ARG A 114 12.00 -3.61 -10.44
C ARG A 114 11.44 -5.01 -10.16
N MET A 115 10.58 -5.15 -9.16
CA MET A 115 9.98 -6.43 -8.80
C MET A 115 8.77 -6.80 -9.66
N GLY A 116 8.35 -5.94 -10.57
CA GLY A 116 7.15 -6.17 -11.37
C GLY A 116 5.85 -6.01 -10.60
N LEU A 117 5.87 -5.28 -9.48
CA LEU A 117 4.74 -5.12 -8.57
C LEU A 117 4.11 -3.74 -8.59
N ALA A 118 4.67 -2.79 -9.35
CA ALA A 118 4.12 -1.45 -9.44
C ALA A 118 2.82 -1.43 -10.25
N ALA A 119 1.82 -0.71 -9.76
CA ALA A 119 0.58 -0.50 -10.51
C ALA A 119 0.86 0.36 -11.74
N LYS A 120 0.26 -0.02 -12.87
CA LYS A 120 0.31 0.78 -14.10
C LYS A 120 -0.96 1.61 -14.17
N LEU A 121 -0.83 2.85 -13.76
CA LEU A 121 -1.95 3.78 -13.68
C LEU A 121 -1.76 4.85 -14.75
N SER A 122 -2.46 4.71 -15.81
CA SER A 122 -2.41 5.65 -16.93
C SER A 122 -3.57 6.64 -16.89
#